data_32789f3cf9566f95fd36304a8dd93d46
#
_entry.id   32789f3cf9566f95fd36304a8dd93d46
#
_cell.length_a   1.000
_cell.length_b   1.000
_cell.length_c   1.000
_cell.angle_alpha   90.00
_cell.angle_beta   90.00
_cell.angle_gamma   90.00
#
_symmetry.space_group_name_H-M   'P 1'
#
loop_
_entity.id
_entity.type
_entity.pdbx_description
1 polymer ?
#
loop_
_entity_poly.entity_id
_entity_poly.type
_entity_poly.pdbx_seq_one_letter_code
_entity_poly.pdbx_strand_id
1 'polypeptide(L)'
;MHLRLVAMFAVSLAAAPIPSPSARISTPTSKDAPTTMHAKGTFDVKLAPQTDNIDPTLGRMTLDKQLHGEMEATSKGQMLTASTDVKGSGVYVAVERITGKLNGRSGSFALHHTGIMERNAPHLEINVVPDSGTGELAGISGKFNITITDGKHFYDFEYTLPAIP
;
A
#
# COMPACT_ATOMS: atom_id res chain seq x y z
N MET A 1 36.60 29.27 -31.36
CA MET A 1 35.80 28.40 -32.25
C MET A 1 36.34 26.99 -32.07
N HIS A 2 35.79 26.23 -31.08
CA HIS A 2 36.26 24.90 -30.71
C HIS A 2 35.18 23.89 -31.05
N LEU A 3 35.46 23.14 -32.10
CA LEU A 3 34.62 22.03 -32.58
C LEU A 3 34.80 20.83 -31.66
N ARG A 4 33.78 20.43 -30.93
CA ARG A 4 33.79 19.19 -30.12
C ARG A 4 33.26 18.02 -30.96
N LEU A 5 34.18 17.10 -31.20
CA LEU A 5 33.96 15.83 -31.88
C LEU A 5 33.16 14.91 -30.96
N VAL A 6 31.94 14.51 -31.39
CA VAL A 6 31.12 13.52 -30.70
C VAL A 6 31.50 12.14 -31.21
N ALA A 7 32.10 11.33 -30.34
CA ALA A 7 32.42 9.93 -30.64
C ALA A 7 31.15 9.07 -30.48
N MET A 8 30.63 8.53 -31.56
CA MET A 8 29.59 7.50 -31.54
C MET A 8 30.22 6.15 -31.17
N PHE A 9 29.84 5.61 -30.00
CA PHE A 9 30.10 4.22 -29.64
C PHE A 9 29.09 3.32 -30.33
N ALA A 10 29.53 2.55 -31.31
CA ALA A 10 28.76 1.45 -31.88
C ALA A 10 28.81 0.25 -30.92
N VAL A 11 27.68 -0.07 -30.25
CA VAL A 11 27.53 -1.30 -29.47
C VAL A 11 27.15 -2.44 -30.41
N SER A 12 28.10 -3.36 -30.63
CA SER A 12 27.86 -4.60 -31.38
C SER A 12 27.10 -5.58 -30.50
N LEU A 13 25.82 -5.84 -30.83
CA LEU A 13 24.98 -6.78 -30.13
C LEU A 13 25.24 -8.20 -30.67
N ALA A 14 26.06 -8.97 -29.95
CA ALA A 14 26.18 -10.40 -30.20
C ALA A 14 24.96 -11.15 -29.73
N ALA A 15 24.18 -11.72 -30.64
CA ALA A 15 23.03 -12.58 -30.32
C ALA A 15 23.53 -13.92 -29.78
N ALA A 16 23.31 -14.18 -28.48
CA ALA A 16 23.48 -15.48 -27.88
C ALA A 16 22.27 -16.37 -28.21
N PRO A 17 22.44 -17.70 -28.43
CA PRO A 17 21.32 -18.59 -28.70
C PRO A 17 20.44 -18.72 -27.45
N ILE A 18 19.13 -18.49 -27.62
CA ILE A 18 18.14 -18.63 -26.58
C ILE A 18 17.90 -20.13 -26.34
N PRO A 19 18.16 -20.70 -25.14
CA PRO A 19 17.72 -22.06 -24.83
C PRO A 19 16.19 -22.08 -24.72
N SER A 20 15.54 -22.96 -25.45
CA SER A 20 14.10 -23.20 -25.33
C SER A 20 13.77 -23.70 -23.93
N PRO A 21 12.95 -22.98 -23.12
CA PRO A 21 12.49 -23.51 -21.86
C PRO A 21 11.27 -24.41 -22.10
N SER A 22 11.48 -25.71 -22.14
CA SER A 22 10.40 -26.66 -21.88
C SER A 22 10.17 -26.71 -20.36
N ALA A 23 9.82 -25.57 -19.76
CA ALA A 23 9.33 -25.55 -18.40
C ALA A 23 7.88 -26.03 -18.42
N ARG A 24 7.65 -27.25 -17.92
CA ARG A 24 6.30 -27.69 -17.55
C ARG A 24 5.81 -26.70 -16.49
N ILE A 25 4.85 -25.86 -16.88
CA ILE A 25 4.06 -25.09 -15.93
C ILE A 25 3.21 -26.12 -15.18
N SER A 26 3.65 -26.53 -14.01
CA SER A 26 2.80 -27.25 -13.06
C SER A 26 1.74 -26.23 -12.59
N THR A 27 0.51 -26.41 -13.05
CA THR A 27 -0.65 -25.73 -12.48
C THR A 27 -0.71 -26.08 -11.00
N PRO A 28 -0.74 -25.11 -10.08
CA PRO A 28 -0.87 -25.41 -8.65
C PRO A 28 -2.17 -26.16 -8.43
N THR A 29 -2.06 -27.31 -7.79
CA THR A 29 -3.21 -28.11 -7.37
C THR A 29 -4.00 -27.28 -6.35
N SER A 30 -5.31 -27.35 -6.37
CA SER A 30 -6.28 -26.60 -5.53
C SER A 30 -6.01 -26.62 -4.00
N LYS A 31 -5.00 -27.36 -3.56
CA LYS A 31 -4.57 -27.48 -2.16
C LYS A 31 -3.60 -26.36 -1.71
N ASP A 32 -3.03 -25.62 -2.65
CA ASP A 32 -1.97 -24.63 -2.40
C ASP A 32 -2.46 -23.17 -2.53
N ALA A 33 -3.76 -22.96 -2.71
CA ALA A 33 -4.31 -21.60 -2.73
C ALA A 33 -4.22 -21.00 -1.30
N PRO A 34 -3.64 -19.81 -1.12
CA PRO A 34 -3.54 -19.19 0.18
C PRO A 34 -4.95 -18.97 0.75
N THR A 35 -5.16 -19.38 2.01
CA THR A 35 -6.44 -19.17 2.70
C THR A 35 -6.60 -17.69 3.02
N THR A 36 -7.73 -17.12 2.59
CA THR A 36 -8.11 -15.77 2.97
C THR A 36 -8.53 -15.75 4.44
N MET A 37 -7.97 -14.82 5.20
CA MET A 37 -8.23 -14.58 6.61
C MET A 37 -8.78 -13.16 6.79
N HIS A 38 -9.48 -12.92 7.89
CA HIS A 38 -9.95 -11.60 8.28
C HIS A 38 -9.37 -11.20 9.62
N ALA A 39 -9.17 -9.91 9.82
CA ALA A 39 -8.89 -9.30 11.10
C ALA A 39 -9.71 -8.04 11.27
N LYS A 40 -10.43 -7.92 12.38
CA LYS A 40 -11.36 -6.84 12.66
C LYS A 40 -11.02 -6.11 13.94
N GLY A 41 -11.40 -4.84 13.98
CA GLY A 41 -11.21 -4.02 15.16
C GLY A 41 -11.48 -2.55 14.90
N THR A 42 -10.88 -1.72 15.74
CA THR A 42 -11.01 -0.26 15.70
C THR A 42 -9.65 0.40 15.58
N PHE A 43 -9.63 1.67 15.23
CA PHE A 43 -8.42 2.46 15.33
C PHE A 43 -8.71 3.93 15.63
N ASP A 44 -7.78 4.55 16.35
CA ASP A 44 -7.68 5.99 16.47
C ASP A 44 -6.71 6.52 15.41
N VAL A 45 -6.99 7.70 14.87
CA VAL A 45 -6.12 8.34 13.88
C VAL A 45 -5.89 9.80 14.22
N LYS A 46 -4.61 10.20 14.12
CA LYS A 46 -4.19 11.59 14.20
C LYS A 46 -3.59 11.98 12.85
N LEU A 47 -4.19 12.99 12.24
CA LEU A 47 -3.67 13.66 11.04
C LEU A 47 -3.07 15.00 11.43
N ALA A 48 -1.85 15.29 10.97
CA ALA A 48 -1.20 16.56 11.23
C ALA A 48 -0.75 17.19 9.90
N PRO A 49 -1.33 18.34 9.51
CA PRO A 49 -0.91 19.07 8.32
C PRO A 49 0.57 19.43 8.38
N GLN A 50 1.22 19.36 7.24
CA GLN A 50 2.60 19.78 7.04
C GLN A 50 2.60 21.01 6.14
N THR A 51 3.42 22.00 6.49
CA THR A 51 3.51 23.21 5.68
C THR A 51 4.29 22.93 4.41
N ASP A 52 3.59 23.04 3.30
CA ASP A 52 4.13 23.01 1.94
C ASP A 52 3.54 24.21 1.19
N ASN A 53 4.39 25.04 0.61
CA ASN A 53 3.96 26.20 -0.17
C ASN A 53 4.10 25.95 -1.69
N ILE A 54 3.79 24.72 -2.13
CA ILE A 54 3.91 24.35 -3.54
C ILE A 54 2.74 24.88 -4.34
N ASP A 55 1.53 24.61 -3.87
CA ASP A 55 0.27 25.03 -4.50
C ASP A 55 -0.84 25.06 -3.45
N PRO A 56 -1.74 26.07 -3.43
CA PRO A 56 -2.80 26.18 -2.42
C PRO A 56 -3.85 25.07 -2.49
N THR A 57 -3.96 24.37 -3.59
CA THR A 57 -4.89 23.22 -3.76
C THR A 57 -4.29 21.90 -3.35
N LEU A 58 -2.97 21.83 -3.14
CA LEU A 58 -2.26 20.65 -2.72
C LEU A 58 -1.95 20.68 -1.22
N GLY A 59 -2.01 19.54 -0.58
CA GLY A 59 -1.68 19.41 0.83
C GLY A 59 -0.88 18.15 1.14
N ARG A 60 -0.16 18.20 2.27
CA ARG A 60 0.55 17.05 2.82
C ARG A 60 0.23 16.93 4.31
N MET A 61 0.04 15.70 4.77
CA MET A 61 -0.21 15.38 6.17
C MET A 61 0.65 14.22 6.63
N THR A 62 1.02 14.21 7.91
CA THR A 62 1.45 12.98 8.57
C THR A 62 0.23 12.25 9.13
N LEU A 63 0.34 10.93 9.17
CA LEU A 63 -0.68 10.02 9.63
C LEU A 63 -0.09 9.17 10.76
N ASP A 64 -0.79 9.10 11.90
CA ASP A 64 -0.42 8.29 13.06
C ASP A 64 -1.68 7.57 13.53
N LYS A 65 -1.64 6.22 13.59
CA LYS A 65 -2.76 5.40 14.04
C LYS A 65 -2.36 4.50 15.19
N GLN A 66 -3.33 4.24 16.06
CA GLN A 66 -3.31 3.17 17.02
C GLN A 66 -4.43 2.19 16.67
N LEU A 67 -4.07 0.95 16.35
CA LEU A 67 -5.02 -0.11 15.99
C LEU A 67 -5.24 -1.04 17.19
N HIS A 68 -6.49 -1.50 17.35
CA HIS A 68 -6.95 -2.35 18.45
C HIS A 68 -7.83 -3.49 17.93
N GLY A 69 -7.86 -4.61 18.64
CA GLY A 69 -8.64 -5.78 18.29
C GLY A 69 -7.77 -6.92 17.78
N GLU A 70 -8.12 -7.54 16.66
CA GLU A 70 -7.34 -8.64 16.09
C GLU A 70 -6.00 -8.15 15.50
N MET A 71 -5.83 -6.84 15.40
CA MET A 71 -4.54 -6.18 15.13
C MET A 71 -4.23 -5.20 16.27
N GLU A 72 -3.21 -5.53 17.07
CA GLU A 72 -2.63 -4.67 18.10
C GLU A 72 -1.35 -4.04 17.55
N ALA A 73 -1.46 -2.83 17.00
CA ALA A 73 -0.39 -2.23 16.21
C ALA A 73 -0.43 -0.71 16.20
N THR A 74 0.69 -0.11 15.84
CA THR A 74 0.76 1.31 15.48
C THR A 74 0.99 1.46 13.98
N SER A 75 0.56 2.59 13.42
CA SER A 75 0.88 2.96 12.05
C SER A 75 1.41 4.38 11.97
N LYS A 76 2.38 4.57 11.08
CA LYS A 76 2.88 5.91 10.72
C LYS A 76 2.96 6.04 9.20
N GLY A 77 2.52 7.16 8.69
CA GLY A 77 2.47 7.38 7.25
C GLY A 77 2.44 8.85 6.84
N GLN A 78 2.36 9.02 5.54
CA GLN A 78 2.20 10.31 4.89
C GLN A 78 1.05 10.26 3.90
N MET A 79 0.34 11.37 3.79
CA MET A 79 -0.77 11.56 2.89
C MET A 79 -0.57 12.84 2.08
N LEU A 80 -0.79 12.75 0.79
CA LEU A 80 -0.87 13.87 -0.15
C LEU A 80 -2.32 14.06 -0.56
N THR A 81 -2.75 15.31 -0.64
CA THR A 81 -4.14 15.65 -0.99
C THR A 81 -4.17 16.65 -2.13
N ALA A 82 -5.22 16.58 -2.94
CA ALA A 82 -5.59 17.64 -3.87
C ALA A 82 -7.06 18.00 -3.68
N SER A 83 -7.33 19.29 -3.50
CA SER A 83 -8.68 19.84 -3.40
C SER A 83 -9.07 20.55 -4.69
N THR A 84 -10.37 20.76 -4.87
CA THR A 84 -10.93 21.50 -6.01
C THR A 84 -11.91 22.56 -5.52
N ASP A 85 -12.32 23.49 -6.39
CA ASP A 85 -13.35 24.48 -6.09
C ASP A 85 -14.76 23.85 -5.97
N VAL A 86 -14.93 22.61 -6.39
CA VAL A 86 -16.19 21.88 -6.27
C VAL A 86 -16.28 21.28 -4.86
N LYS A 87 -17.23 21.78 -4.06
CA LYS A 87 -17.45 21.31 -2.70
C LYS A 87 -17.67 19.79 -2.66
N GLY A 88 -16.94 19.11 -1.79
CA GLY A 88 -17.03 17.65 -1.65
C GLY A 88 -16.32 16.88 -2.74
N SER A 89 -15.43 17.53 -3.52
CA SER A 89 -14.59 16.85 -4.51
C SER A 89 -13.12 17.05 -4.17
N GLY A 90 -12.35 15.97 -4.33
CA GLY A 90 -10.92 15.95 -4.05
C GLY A 90 -10.37 14.52 -4.07
N VAL A 91 -9.07 14.42 -3.88
CA VAL A 91 -8.37 13.13 -3.84
C VAL A 91 -7.32 13.16 -2.73
N TYR A 92 -7.04 12.00 -2.15
CA TYR A 92 -5.80 11.78 -1.43
C TYR A 92 -5.15 10.47 -1.85
N VAL A 93 -3.83 10.42 -1.71
CA VAL A 93 -3.03 9.20 -1.73
C VAL A 93 -2.22 9.13 -0.45
N ALA A 94 -2.08 7.94 0.11
CA ALA A 94 -1.29 7.77 1.32
C ALA A 94 -0.47 6.48 1.28
N VAL A 95 0.64 6.49 2.01
CA VAL A 95 1.43 5.30 2.32
C VAL A 95 1.67 5.30 3.82
N GLU A 96 1.40 4.17 4.46
CA GLU A 96 1.65 3.99 5.89
C GLU A 96 2.30 2.65 6.17
N ARG A 97 3.08 2.58 7.24
CA ARG A 97 3.66 1.33 7.75
C ARG A 97 3.01 0.97 9.07
N ILE A 98 2.41 -0.21 9.10
CA ILE A 98 1.86 -0.84 10.29
C ILE A 98 2.98 -1.67 10.95
N THR A 99 3.10 -1.58 12.27
CA THR A 99 4.06 -2.35 13.07
C THR A 99 3.39 -2.82 14.34
N GLY A 100 3.42 -4.13 14.60
CA GLY A 100 2.79 -4.71 15.79
C GLY A 100 2.45 -6.18 15.61
N LYS A 101 1.26 -6.58 16.09
CA LYS A 101 0.77 -7.95 16.00
C LYS A 101 -0.52 -8.01 15.21
N LEU A 102 -0.63 -9.00 14.35
CA LEU A 102 -1.84 -9.37 13.62
C LEU A 102 -2.21 -10.81 13.96
N ASN A 103 -3.32 -11.02 14.66
CA ASN A 103 -3.73 -12.35 15.16
C ASN A 103 -2.57 -13.10 15.86
N GLY A 104 -1.82 -12.37 16.74
CA GLY A 104 -0.70 -12.89 17.49
C GLY A 104 0.65 -12.94 16.77
N ARG A 105 0.69 -12.80 15.43
CA ARG A 105 1.91 -12.80 14.62
C ARG A 105 2.56 -11.41 14.62
N SER A 106 3.82 -11.34 14.95
CA SER A 106 4.59 -10.09 15.06
C SER A 106 5.30 -9.75 13.76
N GLY A 107 5.26 -8.45 13.39
CA GLY A 107 5.93 -7.97 12.19
C GLY A 107 5.49 -6.57 11.80
N SER A 108 5.77 -6.23 10.57
CA SER A 108 5.30 -4.98 9.95
C SER A 108 4.95 -5.20 8.49
N PHE A 109 4.12 -4.33 7.93
CA PHE A 109 3.85 -4.25 6.49
C PHE A 109 3.43 -2.84 6.13
N ALA A 110 3.44 -2.52 4.85
CA ALA A 110 2.98 -1.22 4.37
C ALA A 110 1.62 -1.32 3.68
N LEU A 111 0.82 -0.27 3.82
CA LEU A 111 -0.41 -0.06 3.06
C LEU A 111 -0.25 1.14 2.13
N HIS A 112 -0.90 1.09 0.98
CA HIS A 112 -1.13 2.24 0.13
C HIS A 112 -2.62 2.51 0.00
N HIS A 113 -2.99 3.79 -0.06
CA HIS A 113 -4.37 4.26 -0.12
C HIS A 113 -4.60 5.12 -1.34
N THR A 114 -5.77 5.00 -1.93
CA THR A 114 -6.33 5.98 -2.85
C THR A 114 -7.76 6.29 -2.41
N GLY A 115 -7.99 7.53 -1.99
CA GLY A 115 -9.30 8.01 -1.59
C GLY A 115 -9.76 9.12 -2.53
N ILE A 116 -10.87 8.90 -3.21
CA ILE A 116 -11.49 9.87 -4.10
C ILE A 116 -12.83 10.30 -3.49
N MET A 117 -13.08 11.58 -3.48
CA MET A 117 -14.39 12.15 -3.15
C MET A 117 -14.90 12.86 -4.40
N GLU A 118 -16.01 12.42 -4.96
CA GLU A 118 -16.67 13.08 -6.06
C GLU A 118 -18.05 13.59 -5.61
N ARG A 119 -18.18 14.90 -5.40
CA ARG A 119 -19.43 15.55 -4.95
C ARG A 119 -20.07 14.85 -3.75
N ASN A 120 -19.26 14.54 -2.73
CA ASN A 120 -19.59 13.78 -1.50
C ASN A 120 -19.86 12.27 -1.72
N ALA A 121 -19.59 11.71 -2.89
CA ALA A 121 -19.57 10.26 -3.10
C ALA A 121 -18.14 9.74 -2.86
N PRO A 122 -17.90 8.97 -1.77
CA PRO A 122 -16.57 8.45 -1.46
C PRO A 122 -16.27 7.17 -2.22
N HIS A 123 -15.01 7.07 -2.68
CA HIS A 123 -14.40 5.83 -3.13
C HIS A 123 -13.05 5.68 -2.44
N LEU A 124 -12.86 4.58 -1.70
CA LEU A 124 -11.65 4.32 -0.95
C LEU A 124 -11.10 2.93 -1.26
N GLU A 125 -9.85 2.88 -1.61
CA GLU A 125 -9.10 1.66 -1.87
C GLU A 125 -7.82 1.64 -1.04
N ILE A 126 -7.64 0.55 -0.26
CA ILE A 126 -6.46 0.38 0.60
C ILE A 126 -5.96 -1.05 0.42
N ASN A 127 -4.72 -1.20 -0.03
CA ASN A 127 -4.12 -2.50 -0.26
C ASN A 127 -2.74 -2.60 0.38
N VAL A 128 -2.32 -3.83 0.68
CA VAL A 128 -0.95 -4.12 1.11
C VAL A 128 0.02 -3.85 -0.03
N VAL A 129 1.11 -3.15 0.26
CA VAL A 129 2.22 -2.98 -0.70
C VAL A 129 2.91 -4.34 -0.87
N PRO A 130 3.06 -4.84 -2.11
CA PRO A 130 3.74 -6.11 -2.36
C PRO A 130 5.11 -6.17 -1.69
N ASP A 131 5.44 -7.34 -1.14
CA ASP A 131 6.72 -7.66 -0.51
C ASP A 131 7.12 -6.75 0.68
N SER A 132 6.17 -5.99 1.23
CA SER A 132 6.43 -5.09 2.35
C SER A 132 6.38 -5.76 3.72
N GLY A 133 5.90 -7.01 3.79
CA GLY A 133 5.76 -7.78 5.04
C GLY A 133 7.11 -8.18 5.64
N THR A 134 7.22 -8.12 6.98
CA THR A 134 8.42 -8.50 7.72
C THR A 134 8.07 -9.40 8.90
N GLY A 135 9.07 -10.11 9.44
CA GLY A 135 8.88 -11.01 10.56
C GLY A 135 7.90 -12.14 10.22
N GLU A 136 6.97 -12.43 11.12
CA GLU A 136 5.92 -13.45 10.90
C GLU A 136 4.83 -13.00 9.90
N LEU A 137 4.91 -11.76 9.40
CA LEU A 137 4.03 -11.20 8.39
C LEU A 137 4.69 -11.12 7.00
N ALA A 138 5.85 -11.78 6.81
CA ALA A 138 6.50 -11.87 5.50
C ALA A 138 5.56 -12.53 4.47
N GLY A 139 5.46 -11.94 3.27
CA GLY A 139 4.59 -12.41 2.19
C GLY A 139 3.10 -12.08 2.37
N ILE A 140 2.73 -11.24 3.35
CA ILE A 140 1.35 -10.78 3.53
C ILE A 140 0.87 -10.03 2.29
N SER A 141 -0.38 -10.29 1.90
CA SER A 141 -1.12 -9.52 0.91
C SER A 141 -2.55 -9.32 1.40
N GLY A 142 -3.26 -8.32 0.89
CA GLY A 142 -4.64 -8.12 1.32
C GLY A 142 -5.18 -6.73 1.07
N LYS A 143 -6.46 -6.56 1.44
CA LYS A 143 -7.25 -5.34 1.30
C LYS A 143 -7.77 -4.89 2.66
N PHE A 144 -7.60 -3.63 2.97
CA PHE A 144 -7.99 -3.04 4.25
C PHE A 144 -9.23 -2.15 4.05
N ASN A 145 -10.36 -2.59 4.58
CA ASN A 145 -11.61 -1.84 4.50
C ASN A 145 -11.83 -1.03 5.77
N ILE A 146 -12.33 0.20 5.62
CA ILE A 146 -12.63 1.11 6.73
C ILE A 146 -14.11 1.47 6.69
N THR A 147 -14.74 1.45 7.86
CA THR A 147 -16.08 1.98 8.10
C THR A 147 -16.03 2.99 9.22
N ILE A 148 -16.70 4.14 9.03
CA ILE A 148 -16.80 5.17 10.07
C ILE A 148 -18.26 5.22 10.51
N THR A 149 -18.49 4.99 11.81
CA THR A 149 -19.84 5.03 12.42
C THR A 149 -19.74 5.80 13.72
N ASP A 150 -20.58 6.80 13.89
CA ASP A 150 -20.63 7.68 15.07
C ASP A 150 -19.25 8.25 15.46
N GLY A 151 -18.45 8.62 14.44
CA GLY A 151 -17.11 9.17 14.62
C GLY A 151 -16.03 8.16 15.00
N LYS A 152 -16.38 6.87 15.12
CA LYS A 152 -15.43 5.79 15.39
C LYS A 152 -15.01 5.10 14.10
N HIS A 153 -13.74 4.78 13.99
CA HIS A 153 -13.17 4.07 12.86
C HIS A 153 -13.11 2.57 13.17
N PHE A 154 -13.69 1.78 12.28
CA PHE A 154 -13.64 0.32 12.29
C PHE A 154 -12.86 -0.15 11.07
N TYR A 155 -12.15 -1.26 11.19
CA TYR A 155 -11.52 -1.92 10.06
C TYR A 155 -11.97 -3.37 9.92
N ASP A 156 -11.98 -3.84 8.66
CA ASP A 156 -12.01 -5.25 8.28
C ASP A 156 -10.85 -5.48 7.28
N PHE A 157 -9.82 -6.16 7.75
CA PHE A 157 -8.64 -6.46 6.96
C PHE A 157 -8.73 -7.89 6.44
N GLU A 158 -9.01 -8.01 5.15
CA GLU A 158 -8.97 -9.27 4.41
C GLU A 158 -7.53 -9.51 3.93
N TYR A 159 -6.92 -10.61 4.34
CA TYR A 159 -5.51 -10.86 4.05
C TYR A 159 -5.18 -12.33 3.83
N THR A 160 -4.06 -12.58 3.18
CA THR A 160 -3.45 -13.89 3.06
C THR A 160 -2.01 -13.85 3.58
N LEU A 161 -1.55 -14.97 4.08
CA LEU A 161 -0.14 -15.21 4.43
C LEU A 161 0.30 -16.54 3.82
N PRO A 162 1.55 -16.67 3.40
CA PRO A 162 2.11 -17.96 3.02
C PRO A 162 1.97 -18.98 4.16
N ALA A 163 1.81 -20.24 3.79
CA ALA A 163 1.90 -21.33 4.77
C ALA A 163 3.27 -21.27 5.46
N ILE A 164 3.29 -21.47 6.77
CA ILE A 164 4.55 -21.60 7.51
C ILE A 164 5.16 -22.93 7.07
N PRO A 165 6.41 -22.92 6.59
CA PRO A 165 7.07 -24.15 6.16
C PRO A 165 7.30 -25.14 7.30
#